data_b57f8167ed925dcf5e68179b87c82060
#
_entry.id   b57f8167ed925dcf5e68179b87c82060
#
_cell.length_a   1.000
_cell.length_b   1.000
_cell.length_c   1.000
_cell.angle_alpha   90.00
_cell.angle_beta   90.00
_cell.angle_gamma   90.00
#
_symmetry.space_group_name_H-M   'P 1'
#
loop_
_entity.id
_entity.type
_entity.pdbx_description
1 polymer ?
#
loop_
_entity_poly.entity_id
_entity_poly.type
_entity_poly.pdbx_seq_one_letter_code
_entity_poly.pdbx_strand_id
1 'polypeptide(L)'
;FNNYINSPVANYKNKIYNLPFNMNTFCKIFDNVITPLDAKNKIDEEISKENIDQPQNLEQQALKLVGRTVYETLVKDYTEKQWGRPCSELPSFIIKRLPLRFTFDNNYFNDRYQGIPIGGYNKLIEKLLDGCETKINTNYFDFIKSTQSTFDRIIFTGPIDEFYNYQFGALEYRSVHFETEVLDMENFQGNAVINYTSHDVPYTRIVEHKHFEFGKQQKTVISREYSTEWNINVEPYYPINNQKNNQLYEKYYALAQKENNVIFGGRLGSYKYYDMDK
;
A
#
# COMPACT_ATOMS: atom_id res chain seq x y z
N PHE A 1 10.84 14.96 13.69
CA PHE A 1 10.24 14.68 12.40
C PHE A 1 10.58 15.80 11.42
N ASN A 2 10.90 15.43 10.17
CA ASN A 2 10.88 16.38 9.05
C ASN A 2 9.41 16.62 8.67
N ASN A 3 9.03 17.85 8.43
CA ASN A 3 7.73 18.18 7.85
C ASN A 3 7.78 17.81 6.35
N TYR A 4 7.28 16.64 6.03
CA TYR A 4 7.30 16.09 4.68
C TYR A 4 5.88 15.95 4.15
N ILE A 5 5.60 16.63 3.03
CA ILE A 5 4.33 16.52 2.32
C ILE A 5 4.51 15.53 1.17
N ASN A 6 3.77 14.43 1.22
CA ASN A 6 3.84 13.41 0.18
C ASN A 6 3.13 13.89 -1.08
N SER A 7 3.88 14.06 -2.16
CA SER A 7 3.38 14.50 -3.47
C SER A 7 3.89 13.56 -4.57
N PRO A 8 3.44 12.29 -4.57
CA PRO A 8 3.88 11.33 -5.56
C PRO A 8 3.37 11.69 -6.96
N VAL A 9 4.04 11.18 -7.97
CA VAL A 9 3.62 11.27 -9.36
C VAL A 9 3.49 9.88 -9.97
N ALA A 10 2.75 9.77 -11.07
CA ALA A 10 2.64 8.57 -11.87
C ALA A 10 3.36 8.77 -13.21
N ASN A 11 4.12 7.77 -13.62
CA ASN A 11 4.67 7.65 -14.97
C ASN A 11 3.84 6.62 -15.75
N TYR A 12 3.14 7.07 -16.77
CA TYR A 12 2.47 6.22 -17.76
C TYR A 12 3.08 6.46 -19.13
N LYS A 13 3.80 5.47 -19.64
CA LYS A 13 4.44 5.52 -20.97
C LYS A 13 5.25 6.81 -21.19
N ASN A 14 6.12 7.14 -20.23
CA ASN A 14 6.97 8.34 -20.20
C ASN A 14 6.22 9.69 -20.09
N LYS A 15 4.95 9.68 -19.75
CA LYS A 15 4.20 10.89 -19.37
C LYS A 15 4.01 10.93 -17.85
N ILE A 16 4.28 12.10 -17.26
CA ILE A 16 4.17 12.28 -15.82
C ILE A 16 2.84 12.93 -15.47
N TYR A 17 2.09 12.29 -14.57
CA TYR A 17 0.83 12.75 -14.01
C TYR A 17 0.95 12.97 -12.51
N ASN A 18 0.24 13.95 -11.98
CA ASN A 18 0.21 14.20 -10.54
C ASN A 18 -0.74 13.24 -9.82
N LEU A 19 -0.41 12.95 -8.56
CA LEU A 19 -1.27 12.21 -7.64
C LEU A 19 -1.47 13.05 -6.36
N PRO A 20 -2.63 12.92 -5.67
CA PRO A 20 -3.81 12.16 -6.03
C PRO A 20 -4.46 12.70 -7.30
N PHE A 21 -5.55 12.08 -7.79
CA PHE A 21 -6.26 12.55 -8.98
C PHE A 21 -6.87 13.94 -8.72
N ASN A 22 -6.21 14.97 -9.19
CA ASN A 22 -6.53 16.37 -8.95
C ASN A 22 -6.55 17.17 -10.27
N MET A 23 -6.75 18.47 -10.20
CA MET A 23 -6.78 19.31 -11.40
C MET A 23 -5.51 19.23 -12.24
N ASN A 24 -4.33 19.08 -11.62
CA ASN A 24 -3.07 18.88 -12.38
C ASN A 24 -3.08 17.56 -13.16
N THR A 25 -3.76 16.53 -12.66
CA THR A 25 -3.95 15.26 -13.36
C THR A 25 -4.95 15.43 -14.51
N PHE A 26 -6.11 16.05 -14.24
CA PHE A 26 -7.19 16.16 -15.22
C PHE A 26 -6.83 17.06 -16.39
N CYS A 27 -6.14 18.20 -16.16
CA CYS A 27 -5.65 19.06 -17.21
C CYS A 27 -4.59 18.39 -18.12
N LYS A 28 -3.91 17.34 -17.63
CA LYS A 28 -2.90 16.59 -18.40
C LYS A 28 -3.48 15.39 -19.15
N ILE A 29 -4.53 14.78 -18.60
CA ILE A 29 -5.10 13.54 -19.15
C ILE A 29 -6.23 13.83 -20.15
N PHE A 30 -6.93 14.95 -19.99
CA PHE A 30 -8.02 15.37 -20.86
C PHE A 30 -7.66 16.66 -21.61
N ASP A 31 -7.93 16.65 -22.91
CA ASP A 31 -7.84 17.86 -23.69
C ASP A 31 -8.94 18.87 -23.28
N ASN A 32 -8.61 20.15 -23.28
CA ASN A 32 -9.54 21.26 -22.99
C ASN A 32 -10.17 21.27 -21.58
N VAL A 33 -9.57 20.60 -20.59
CA VAL A 33 -9.96 20.71 -19.19
C VAL A 33 -9.05 21.73 -18.52
N ILE A 34 -9.64 22.84 -18.06
CA ILE A 34 -8.93 23.97 -17.44
C ILE A 34 -9.52 24.29 -16.06
N THR A 35 -10.84 24.23 -15.93
CA THR A 35 -11.55 24.56 -14.69
C THR A 35 -12.04 23.30 -13.95
N PRO A 36 -12.33 23.40 -12.64
CA PRO A 36 -13.00 22.33 -11.90
C PRO A 36 -14.31 21.85 -12.53
N LEU A 37 -15.06 22.77 -13.15
CA LEU A 37 -16.32 22.43 -13.82
C LEU A 37 -16.07 21.61 -15.08
N ASP A 38 -15.07 21.98 -15.89
CA ASP A 38 -14.70 21.19 -17.07
C ASP A 38 -14.27 19.78 -16.68
N ALA A 39 -13.44 19.66 -15.64
CA ALA A 39 -12.97 18.37 -15.13
C ALA A 39 -14.13 17.49 -14.64
N LYS A 40 -15.05 18.08 -13.88
CA LYS A 40 -16.24 17.38 -13.40
C LYS A 40 -17.12 16.91 -14.55
N ASN A 41 -17.45 17.80 -15.47
CA ASN A 41 -18.29 17.48 -16.63
C ASN A 41 -17.65 16.36 -17.48
N LYS A 42 -16.31 16.41 -17.66
CA LYS A 42 -15.60 15.39 -18.45
C LYS A 42 -15.60 14.03 -17.75
N ILE A 43 -15.40 13.98 -16.44
CA ILE A 43 -15.49 12.74 -15.67
C ILE A 43 -16.91 12.20 -15.66
N ASP A 44 -17.91 13.03 -15.47
CA ASP A 44 -19.34 12.64 -15.50
C ASP A 44 -19.73 12.09 -16.89
N GLU A 45 -19.22 12.70 -17.97
CA GLU A 45 -19.36 12.19 -19.35
C GLU A 45 -18.77 10.78 -19.51
N GLU A 46 -17.52 10.58 -19.03
CA GLU A 46 -16.84 9.27 -19.08
C GLU A 46 -17.60 8.20 -18.26
N ILE A 47 -18.02 8.53 -17.05
CA ILE A 47 -18.78 7.65 -16.17
C ILE A 47 -20.11 7.24 -16.78
N SER A 48 -20.83 8.20 -17.40
CA SER A 48 -22.14 7.93 -17.99
C SER A 48 -22.13 6.92 -19.12
N LYS A 49 -20.98 6.76 -19.81
CA LYS A 49 -20.80 5.79 -20.91
C LYS A 49 -20.70 4.35 -20.40
N GLU A 50 -20.31 4.16 -19.15
CA GLU A 50 -20.04 2.82 -18.59
C GLU A 50 -21.31 2.09 -18.11
N ASN A 51 -22.42 2.81 -17.86
CA ASN A 51 -23.71 2.24 -17.45
C ASN A 51 -23.62 1.29 -16.23
N ILE A 52 -22.81 1.63 -15.22
CA ILE A 52 -22.57 0.81 -14.03
C ILE A 52 -23.38 1.34 -12.84
N ASP A 53 -24.45 0.65 -12.46
CA ASP A 53 -25.25 1.01 -11.28
C ASP A 53 -24.61 0.50 -9.97
N GLN A 54 -24.32 -0.80 -9.91
CA GLN A 54 -23.75 -1.46 -8.74
C GLN A 54 -22.45 -2.20 -9.10
N PRO A 55 -21.28 -1.61 -8.79
CA PRO A 55 -19.99 -2.23 -9.11
C PRO A 55 -19.80 -3.56 -8.36
N GLN A 56 -19.47 -4.61 -9.09
CA GLN A 56 -19.25 -5.96 -8.56
C GLN A 56 -17.77 -6.23 -8.26
N ASN A 57 -16.87 -5.49 -8.87
CA ASN A 57 -15.43 -5.67 -8.78
C ASN A 57 -14.69 -4.33 -8.84
N LEU A 58 -13.36 -4.37 -8.72
CA LEU A 58 -12.52 -3.18 -8.71
C LEU A 58 -12.59 -2.41 -10.03
N GLU A 59 -12.58 -3.11 -11.18
CA GLU A 59 -12.68 -2.46 -12.48
C GLU A 59 -13.94 -1.61 -12.59
N GLN A 60 -15.11 -2.21 -12.32
CA GLN A 60 -16.38 -1.50 -12.36
C GLN A 60 -16.44 -0.35 -11.35
N GLN A 61 -15.87 -0.54 -10.16
CA GLN A 61 -15.78 0.52 -9.16
C GLN A 61 -14.91 1.68 -9.64
N ALA A 62 -13.78 1.40 -10.27
CA ALA A 62 -12.89 2.42 -10.83
C ALA A 62 -13.57 3.19 -11.96
N LEU A 63 -14.15 2.47 -12.93
CA LEU A 63 -14.88 3.09 -14.05
C LEU A 63 -15.99 4.00 -13.57
N LYS A 64 -16.72 3.60 -12.52
CA LYS A 64 -17.77 4.42 -11.88
C LYS A 64 -17.24 5.64 -11.14
N LEU A 65 -16.00 5.61 -10.65
CA LEU A 65 -15.40 6.71 -9.90
C LEU A 65 -14.68 7.73 -10.79
N VAL A 66 -13.93 7.27 -11.78
CA VAL A 66 -12.97 8.11 -12.51
C VAL A 66 -13.14 8.08 -14.03
N GLY A 67 -14.02 7.23 -14.55
CA GLY A 67 -14.19 7.00 -15.99
C GLY A 67 -13.06 6.17 -16.61
N ARG A 68 -13.22 5.79 -17.87
CA ARG A 68 -12.35 4.87 -18.59
C ARG A 68 -10.93 5.41 -18.79
N THR A 69 -10.82 6.66 -19.22
CA THR A 69 -9.52 7.26 -19.54
C THR A 69 -8.58 7.29 -18.35
N VAL A 70 -9.06 7.71 -17.18
CA VAL A 70 -8.26 7.73 -15.94
C VAL A 70 -7.98 6.32 -15.45
N TYR A 71 -8.99 5.43 -15.52
CA TYR A 71 -8.84 4.03 -15.13
C TYR A 71 -7.73 3.33 -15.93
N GLU A 72 -7.77 3.39 -17.27
CA GLU A 72 -6.80 2.71 -18.13
C GLU A 72 -5.38 3.31 -18.02
N THR A 73 -5.30 4.62 -17.79
CA THR A 73 -4.00 5.30 -17.73
C THR A 73 -3.31 5.17 -16.36
N LEU A 74 -4.06 5.28 -15.27
CA LEU A 74 -3.45 5.48 -13.95
C LEU A 74 -3.79 4.40 -12.93
N VAL A 75 -4.80 3.55 -13.19
CA VAL A 75 -5.30 2.59 -12.19
C VAL A 75 -5.06 1.16 -12.61
N LYS A 76 -5.52 0.77 -13.80
CA LYS A 76 -5.61 -0.62 -14.25
C LYS A 76 -4.29 -1.36 -14.10
N ASP A 77 -3.31 -1.04 -14.92
CA ASP A 77 -2.05 -1.78 -15.00
C ASP A 77 -1.25 -1.72 -13.70
N TYR A 78 -1.29 -0.57 -12.99
CA TYR A 78 -0.68 -0.44 -11.67
C TYR A 78 -1.28 -1.41 -10.66
N THR A 79 -2.61 -1.46 -10.61
CA THR A 79 -3.34 -2.33 -9.68
C THR A 79 -3.13 -3.80 -10.03
N GLU A 80 -3.17 -4.15 -11.32
CA GLU A 80 -2.94 -5.52 -11.77
C GLU A 80 -1.50 -6.00 -11.47
N LYS A 81 -0.49 -5.14 -11.62
CA LYS A 81 0.88 -5.44 -11.17
C LYS A 81 0.94 -5.64 -9.66
N GLN A 82 0.31 -4.75 -8.89
CA GLN A 82 0.35 -4.81 -7.43
C GLN A 82 -0.33 -6.07 -6.90
N TRP A 83 -1.47 -6.44 -7.45
CA TRP A 83 -2.26 -7.57 -6.97
C TRP A 83 -2.00 -8.89 -7.72
N GLY A 84 -1.32 -8.86 -8.87
CA GLY A 84 -1.02 -10.04 -9.68
C GLY A 84 -2.27 -10.67 -10.31
N ARG A 85 -3.37 -9.93 -10.40
CA ARG A 85 -4.68 -10.39 -10.90
C ARG A 85 -5.38 -9.29 -11.69
N PRO A 86 -6.23 -9.65 -12.66
CA PRO A 86 -7.06 -8.67 -13.37
C PRO A 86 -7.93 -7.86 -12.40
N CYS A 87 -8.13 -6.57 -12.69
CA CYS A 87 -9.00 -5.70 -11.89
C CYS A 87 -10.45 -6.22 -11.80
N SER A 88 -10.92 -6.98 -12.81
CA SER A 88 -12.23 -7.63 -12.80
C SER A 88 -12.39 -8.76 -11.77
N GLU A 89 -11.29 -9.31 -11.26
CA GLU A 89 -11.28 -10.35 -10.23
C GLU A 89 -11.05 -9.80 -8.81
N LEU A 90 -10.71 -8.52 -8.69
CA LEU A 90 -10.41 -7.88 -7.43
C LEU A 90 -11.66 -7.27 -6.78
N PRO A 91 -11.76 -7.30 -5.44
CA PRO A 91 -12.89 -6.71 -4.73
C PRO A 91 -12.98 -5.18 -4.93
N SER A 92 -14.19 -4.66 -5.08
CA SER A 92 -14.45 -3.23 -5.31
C SER A 92 -13.95 -2.32 -4.17
N PHE A 93 -13.87 -2.82 -2.94
CA PHE A 93 -13.47 -2.01 -1.79
C PHE A 93 -12.01 -1.53 -1.85
N ILE A 94 -11.13 -2.20 -2.59
CA ILE A 94 -9.70 -1.82 -2.73
C ILE A 94 -9.56 -0.39 -3.25
N ILE A 95 -10.43 0.00 -4.19
CA ILE A 95 -10.40 1.34 -4.83
C ILE A 95 -11.49 2.29 -4.32
N LYS A 96 -12.30 1.86 -3.37
CA LYS A 96 -13.45 2.65 -2.89
C LYS A 96 -13.09 4.04 -2.35
N ARG A 97 -11.83 4.27 -2.00
CA ARG A 97 -11.31 5.50 -1.39
C ARG A 97 -10.42 6.34 -2.32
N LEU A 98 -10.45 6.15 -3.64
CA LEU A 98 -9.69 7.04 -4.53
C LEU A 98 -10.22 8.47 -4.41
N PRO A 99 -9.44 9.40 -3.85
CA PRO A 99 -9.89 10.78 -3.73
C PRO A 99 -9.81 11.47 -5.08
N LEU A 100 -10.96 11.90 -5.60
CA LEU A 100 -11.03 12.89 -6.67
C LEU A 100 -11.01 14.29 -6.04
N ARG A 101 -10.09 15.14 -6.48
CA ARG A 101 -9.97 16.51 -5.99
C ARG A 101 -10.06 17.50 -7.14
N PHE A 102 -11.05 18.37 -7.10
CA PHE A 102 -11.21 19.44 -8.07
C PHE A 102 -10.46 20.73 -7.64
N THR A 103 -9.24 20.52 -7.15
CA THR A 103 -8.29 21.56 -6.74
C THR A 103 -6.90 21.24 -7.31
N PHE A 104 -5.98 22.21 -7.34
CA PHE A 104 -4.59 22.01 -7.77
C PHE A 104 -3.66 21.55 -6.65
N ASP A 105 -4.21 20.97 -5.59
CA ASP A 105 -3.45 20.47 -4.44
C ASP A 105 -2.86 19.07 -4.73
N ASN A 106 -1.53 18.97 -4.69
CA ASN A 106 -0.78 17.72 -4.89
C ASN A 106 -0.47 16.98 -3.57
N ASN A 107 -0.91 17.49 -2.42
CA ASN A 107 -0.75 16.77 -1.17
C ASN A 107 -1.55 15.46 -1.22
N TYR A 108 -0.87 14.32 -1.11
CA TYR A 108 -1.53 13.01 -1.23
C TYR A 108 -2.50 12.74 -0.07
N PHE A 109 -2.13 13.14 1.15
CA PHE A 109 -2.92 12.92 2.34
C PHE A 109 -3.73 14.17 2.72
N ASN A 110 -4.77 13.98 3.55
CA ASN A 110 -5.57 15.08 4.10
C ASN A 110 -5.21 15.40 5.56
N ASP A 111 -4.22 14.68 6.12
CA ASP A 111 -3.85 14.80 7.52
C ASP A 111 -3.22 16.15 7.80
N ARG A 112 -3.58 16.72 8.95
CA ARG A 112 -3.05 18.02 9.40
C ARG A 112 -1.55 17.96 9.68
N TYR A 113 -1.09 16.83 10.20
CA TYR A 113 0.32 16.62 10.56
C TYR A 113 0.90 15.52 9.68
N GLN A 114 1.91 15.86 8.91
CA GLN A 114 2.59 14.95 8.00
C GLN A 114 4.09 15.09 8.19
N GLY A 115 4.80 13.98 8.23
CA GLY A 115 6.24 14.03 8.42
C GLY A 115 6.91 12.66 8.38
N ILE A 116 8.22 12.70 8.21
CA ILE A 116 9.09 11.53 8.25
C ILE A 116 10.00 11.64 9.47
N PRO A 117 10.19 10.57 10.28
CA PRO A 117 11.13 10.59 11.40
C PRO A 117 12.55 10.88 10.92
N ILE A 118 13.22 11.86 11.55
CA ILE A 118 14.60 12.20 11.24
C ILE A 118 15.51 11.00 11.60
N GLY A 119 16.27 10.52 10.62
CA GLY A 119 17.13 9.35 10.76
C GLY A 119 16.39 8.02 10.70
N GLY A 120 15.17 8.02 10.18
CA GLY A 120 14.39 6.82 9.86
C GLY A 120 13.50 6.29 10.97
N TYR A 121 12.66 5.33 10.62
CA TYR A 121 11.65 4.76 11.53
C TYR A 121 12.26 3.92 12.65
N ASN A 122 13.45 3.33 12.47
CA ASN A 122 14.10 2.54 13.52
C ASN A 122 14.29 3.35 14.81
N LYS A 123 14.72 4.61 14.71
CA LYS A 123 14.87 5.49 15.88
C LYS A 123 13.55 5.78 16.61
N LEU A 124 12.45 5.82 15.88
CA LEU A 124 11.13 5.95 16.48
C LEU A 124 10.76 4.67 17.24
N ILE A 125 10.98 3.51 16.65
CA ILE A 125 10.70 2.22 17.30
C ILE A 125 11.60 2.00 18.52
N GLU A 126 12.90 2.30 18.42
CA GLU A 126 13.83 2.25 19.55
C GLU A 126 13.34 3.07 20.74
N LYS A 127 12.84 4.29 20.48
CA LYS A 127 12.26 5.13 21.54
C LYS A 127 10.95 4.60 22.11
N LEU A 128 10.11 3.97 21.31
CA LEU A 128 8.88 3.34 21.79
C LEU A 128 9.14 2.10 22.63
N LEU A 129 10.26 1.42 22.39
CA LEU A 129 10.71 0.23 23.13
C LEU A 129 11.62 0.55 24.31
N ASP A 130 11.89 1.84 24.57
CA ASP A 130 12.74 2.25 25.69
C ASP A 130 12.19 1.70 27.02
N GLY A 131 13.08 1.04 27.78
CA GLY A 131 12.71 0.31 29.00
C GLY A 131 12.07 -1.06 28.81
N CYS A 132 11.85 -1.53 27.57
CA CYS A 132 11.36 -2.87 27.26
C CYS A 132 12.51 -3.81 26.89
N GLU A 133 12.50 -5.04 27.42
CA GLU A 133 13.43 -6.08 26.95
C GLU A 133 13.09 -6.45 25.51
N THR A 134 14.05 -6.30 24.60
CA THR A 134 13.89 -6.58 23.17
C THR A 134 14.81 -7.70 22.72
N LYS A 135 14.25 -8.73 22.09
CA LYS A 135 14.99 -9.84 21.50
C LYS A 135 14.82 -9.82 19.97
N ILE A 136 15.85 -9.36 19.27
CA ILE A 136 15.88 -9.38 17.80
C ILE A 136 16.32 -10.75 17.30
N ASN A 137 16.05 -11.05 16.02
CA ASN A 137 16.37 -12.35 15.37
C ASN A 137 15.85 -13.56 16.17
N THR A 138 14.70 -13.40 16.79
CA THR A 138 14.10 -14.43 17.65
C THR A 138 12.75 -14.82 17.10
N ASN A 139 12.61 -16.06 16.67
CA ASN A 139 11.32 -16.60 16.25
C ASN A 139 10.44 -16.83 17.48
N TYR A 140 9.19 -16.39 17.42
CA TYR A 140 8.25 -16.50 18.53
C TYR A 140 8.01 -17.96 18.97
N PHE A 141 7.80 -18.87 18.02
CA PHE A 141 7.47 -20.27 18.33
C PHE A 141 8.66 -21.01 18.95
N ASP A 142 9.87 -20.72 18.51
CA ASP A 142 11.08 -21.30 19.09
C ASP A 142 11.36 -20.72 20.48
N PHE A 143 11.13 -19.42 20.66
CA PHE A 143 11.24 -18.76 21.95
C PHE A 143 10.25 -19.35 22.97
N ILE A 144 8.97 -19.47 22.63
CA ILE A 144 7.93 -20.02 23.54
C ILE A 144 8.22 -21.48 23.93
N LYS A 145 8.74 -22.30 23.02
CA LYS A 145 9.14 -23.69 23.30
C LYS A 145 10.34 -23.78 24.26
N SER A 146 11.26 -22.83 24.18
CA SER A 146 12.52 -22.85 24.93
C SER A 146 12.46 -22.09 26.24
N THR A 147 11.52 -21.14 26.40
CA THR A 147 11.42 -20.32 27.61
C THR A 147 10.72 -21.04 28.75
N GLN A 148 11.20 -20.80 29.98
CA GLN A 148 10.51 -21.20 31.20
C GLN A 148 9.62 -20.07 31.76
N SER A 149 9.63 -18.89 31.11
CA SER A 149 8.85 -17.74 31.54
C SER A 149 7.37 -17.93 31.24
N THR A 150 6.52 -17.53 32.15
CA THR A 150 5.08 -17.41 31.96
C THR A 150 4.71 -15.95 31.67
N PHE A 151 3.75 -15.73 30.79
CA PHE A 151 3.28 -14.39 30.42
C PHE A 151 1.79 -14.25 30.76
N ASP A 152 1.43 -13.18 31.44
CA ASP A 152 0.03 -12.88 31.74
C ASP A 152 -0.75 -12.56 30.47
N ARG A 153 -0.09 -11.89 29.53
CA ARG A 153 -0.63 -11.52 28.21
C ARG A 153 0.42 -11.65 27.13
N ILE A 154 -0.01 -12.13 25.96
CA ILE A 154 0.77 -12.21 24.74
C ILE A 154 0.04 -11.38 23.68
N ILE A 155 0.71 -10.42 23.09
CA ILE A 155 0.22 -9.69 21.89
C ILE A 155 0.94 -10.27 20.70
N PHE A 156 0.20 -11.06 19.90
CA PHE A 156 0.75 -11.71 18.71
C PHE A 156 0.37 -10.92 17.46
N THR A 157 1.38 -10.42 16.74
CA THR A 157 1.20 -9.61 15.52
C THR A 157 1.63 -10.32 14.24
N GLY A 158 2.09 -11.57 14.36
CA GLY A 158 2.40 -12.45 13.22
C GLY A 158 1.14 -13.01 12.54
N PRO A 159 1.31 -13.84 11.49
CA PRO A 159 0.21 -14.46 10.78
C PRO A 159 -0.64 -15.36 11.71
N ILE A 160 -1.94 -15.11 11.76
CA ILE A 160 -2.85 -15.85 12.64
C ILE A 160 -2.92 -17.34 12.28
N ASP A 161 -2.85 -17.68 11.00
CA ASP A 161 -2.85 -19.06 10.50
C ASP A 161 -1.56 -19.80 10.89
N GLU A 162 -0.41 -19.13 10.91
CA GLU A 162 0.85 -19.69 11.41
C GLU A 162 0.77 -19.99 12.89
N PHE A 163 0.15 -19.12 13.70
CA PHE A 163 -0.06 -19.36 15.13
C PHE A 163 -0.78 -20.69 15.39
N TYR A 164 -1.74 -21.03 14.55
CA TYR A 164 -2.49 -22.29 14.62
C TYR A 164 -1.94 -23.39 13.71
N ASN A 165 -0.67 -23.29 13.32
CA ASN A 165 0.04 -24.29 12.51
C ASN A 165 -0.70 -24.65 11.22
N TYR A 166 -1.33 -23.64 10.59
CA TYR A 166 -2.05 -23.75 9.31
C TYR A 166 -3.13 -24.86 9.27
N GLN A 167 -3.72 -25.22 10.41
CA GLN A 167 -4.63 -26.37 10.53
C GLN A 167 -5.88 -26.31 9.63
N PHE A 168 -6.27 -25.13 9.15
CA PHE A 168 -7.35 -24.94 8.17
C PHE A 168 -6.84 -24.60 6.78
N GLY A 169 -5.52 -24.52 6.59
CA GLY A 169 -4.85 -24.08 5.38
C GLY A 169 -4.28 -22.67 5.52
N ALA A 170 -3.35 -22.30 4.64
CA ALA A 170 -2.71 -21.00 4.66
C ALA A 170 -3.60 -19.89 4.09
N LEU A 171 -3.59 -18.74 4.74
CA LEU A 171 -4.16 -17.49 4.21
C LEU A 171 -3.26 -16.95 3.09
N GLU A 172 -3.84 -16.29 2.11
CA GLU A 172 -3.11 -15.75 0.97
C GLU A 172 -2.71 -14.29 1.21
N TYR A 173 -1.50 -13.96 0.80
CA TYR A 173 -0.94 -12.61 0.89
C TYR A 173 -0.31 -12.18 -0.45
N ARG A 174 -0.04 -10.90 -0.58
CA ARG A 174 0.92 -10.37 -1.54
C ARG A 174 2.21 -10.03 -0.81
N SER A 175 3.31 -10.19 -1.52
CA SER A 175 4.64 -9.78 -1.08
C SER A 175 5.21 -8.70 -1.97
N VAL A 176 6.26 -8.05 -1.49
CA VAL A 176 7.07 -7.14 -2.28
C VAL A 176 8.55 -7.47 -2.09
N HIS A 177 9.35 -7.26 -3.13
CA HIS A 177 10.80 -7.20 -3.00
C HIS A 177 11.33 -5.90 -3.58
N PHE A 178 12.52 -5.52 -3.14
CA PHE A 178 13.16 -4.29 -3.53
C PHE A 178 14.52 -4.57 -4.17
N GLU A 179 14.75 -3.97 -5.33
CA GLU A 179 16.07 -3.86 -5.92
C GLU A 179 16.62 -2.48 -5.59
N THR A 180 17.62 -2.44 -4.69
CA THR A 180 18.21 -1.20 -4.22
C THR A 180 19.55 -0.96 -4.88
N GLU A 181 19.76 0.26 -5.38
CA GLU A 181 20.95 0.66 -6.13
C GLU A 181 21.46 2.03 -5.63
N VAL A 182 22.78 2.14 -5.51
CA VAL A 182 23.45 3.41 -5.23
C VAL A 182 23.93 4.01 -6.55
N LEU A 183 23.45 5.19 -6.88
CA LEU A 183 23.78 5.87 -8.12
C LEU A 183 24.78 7.01 -7.86
N ASP A 184 25.78 7.13 -8.76
CA ASP A 184 26.76 8.21 -8.72
C ASP A 184 26.23 9.47 -9.42
N MET A 185 25.12 9.97 -8.90
CA MET A 185 24.45 11.20 -9.32
C MET A 185 23.69 11.81 -8.15
N GLU A 186 23.55 13.12 -8.16
CA GLU A 186 22.90 13.86 -7.08
C GLU A 186 21.38 13.62 -7.03
N ASN A 187 20.74 13.51 -8.18
CA ASN A 187 19.28 13.41 -8.29
C ASN A 187 18.91 12.51 -9.46
N PHE A 188 18.12 11.48 -9.22
CA PHE A 188 17.71 10.51 -10.23
C PHE A 188 16.35 10.86 -10.85
N GLN A 189 15.35 11.13 -10.01
CA GLN A 189 13.98 11.29 -10.49
C GLN A 189 13.28 12.59 -10.02
N GLY A 190 13.92 13.36 -9.15
CA GLY A 190 13.40 14.66 -8.70
C GLY A 190 12.21 14.58 -7.74
N ASN A 191 11.88 13.40 -7.26
CA ASN A 191 10.78 13.15 -6.31
C ASN A 191 11.06 11.92 -5.47
N ALA A 192 10.53 11.86 -4.26
CA ALA A 192 10.68 10.69 -3.40
C ALA A 192 10.05 9.42 -4.01
N VAL A 193 8.88 9.54 -4.64
CA VAL A 193 8.15 8.40 -5.19
C VAL A 193 7.59 8.71 -6.56
N ILE A 194 7.92 7.85 -7.54
CA ILE A 194 7.26 7.78 -8.84
C ILE A 194 6.62 6.41 -9.00
N ASN A 195 5.29 6.38 -9.17
CA ASN A 195 4.54 5.17 -9.50
C ASN A 195 4.56 4.93 -11.01
N TYR A 196 4.84 3.71 -11.43
CA TYR A 196 4.85 3.32 -12.85
C TYR A 196 3.55 2.57 -13.15
N THR A 197 2.64 3.23 -13.88
CA THR A 197 1.27 2.76 -14.07
C THR A 197 1.04 2.03 -15.39
N SER A 198 2.10 1.69 -16.13
CA SER A 198 2.04 0.92 -17.38
C SER A 198 2.61 -0.48 -17.16
N HIS A 199 2.11 -1.49 -17.88
CA HIS A 199 2.68 -2.84 -17.90
C HIS A 199 4.08 -2.93 -18.55
N ASP A 200 4.51 -1.90 -19.29
CA ASP A 200 5.81 -1.88 -19.96
C ASP A 200 6.99 -1.99 -18.99
N VAL A 201 6.77 -1.64 -17.73
CA VAL A 201 7.74 -1.76 -16.64
C VAL A 201 7.26 -2.74 -15.57
N PRO A 202 8.12 -3.64 -15.09
CA PRO A 202 7.70 -4.70 -14.18
C PRO A 202 7.54 -4.25 -12.72
N TYR A 203 8.19 -3.15 -12.32
CA TYR A 203 8.07 -2.60 -10.96
C TYR A 203 6.86 -1.67 -10.84
N THR A 204 6.34 -1.55 -9.63
CA THR A 204 5.20 -0.67 -9.32
C THR A 204 5.62 0.76 -9.08
N ARG A 205 6.80 0.96 -8.47
CA ARG A 205 7.34 2.31 -8.20
C ARG A 205 8.85 2.30 -8.03
N ILE A 206 9.42 3.50 -8.16
CA ILE A 206 10.78 3.79 -7.72
C ILE A 206 10.70 4.75 -6.54
N VAL A 207 11.43 4.44 -5.50
CA VAL A 207 11.64 5.30 -4.32
C VAL A 207 13.06 5.85 -4.39
N GLU A 208 13.21 7.18 -4.38
CA GLU A 208 14.50 7.86 -4.22
C GLU A 208 14.60 8.41 -2.80
N HIS A 209 15.34 7.71 -1.96
CA HIS A 209 15.27 7.82 -0.49
C HIS A 209 15.65 9.20 0.05
N LYS A 210 16.64 9.87 -0.55
CA LYS A 210 17.14 11.17 -0.04
C LYS A 210 16.07 12.25 0.06
N HIS A 211 15.05 12.21 -0.82
CA HIS A 211 14.01 13.24 -0.83
C HIS A 211 13.13 13.25 0.42
N PHE A 212 13.02 12.13 1.15
CA PHE A 212 12.27 12.09 2.41
C PHE A 212 12.91 12.94 3.52
N GLU A 213 14.22 13.11 3.47
CA GLU A 213 14.98 13.91 4.46
C GLU A 213 15.61 15.16 3.84
N PHE A 214 15.21 15.56 2.62
CA PHE A 214 15.76 16.70 1.89
C PHE A 214 17.29 16.64 1.73
N GLY A 215 17.81 15.43 1.55
CA GLY A 215 19.24 15.14 1.45
C GLY A 215 19.91 15.81 0.24
N LYS A 216 21.14 16.31 0.45
CA LYS A 216 21.95 17.00 -0.57
C LYS A 216 23.27 16.30 -0.89
N GLN A 217 23.38 15.02 -0.58
CA GLN A 217 24.56 14.21 -0.86
C GLN A 217 24.74 14.01 -2.38
N GLN A 218 26.02 13.89 -2.82
CA GLN A 218 26.42 13.74 -4.22
C GLN A 218 25.87 12.45 -4.87
N LYS A 219 25.69 11.40 -4.08
CA LYS A 219 25.12 10.13 -4.54
C LYS A 219 23.68 10.00 -4.06
N THR A 220 22.90 9.23 -4.81
CA THR A 220 21.53 8.91 -4.41
C THR A 220 21.32 7.41 -4.32
N VAL A 221 20.34 7.01 -3.51
CA VAL A 221 19.89 5.61 -3.39
C VAL A 221 18.48 5.52 -3.90
N ILE A 222 18.26 4.60 -4.82
CA ILE A 222 16.91 4.28 -5.31
C ILE A 222 16.56 2.83 -4.95
N SER A 223 15.26 2.58 -4.76
CA SER A 223 14.72 1.24 -4.66
C SER A 223 13.58 1.06 -5.65
N ARG A 224 13.68 0.04 -6.53
CA ARG A 224 12.58 -0.40 -7.38
C ARG A 224 11.75 -1.42 -6.63
N GLU A 225 10.47 -1.20 -6.50
CA GLU A 225 9.53 -2.07 -5.80
C GLU A 225 8.82 -3.00 -6.79
N TYR A 226 8.93 -4.29 -6.54
CA TYR A 226 8.24 -5.33 -7.31
C TYR A 226 7.22 -6.03 -6.43
N SER A 227 5.99 -6.10 -6.87
CA SER A 227 4.98 -6.91 -6.22
C SER A 227 5.10 -8.36 -6.67
N THR A 228 5.05 -9.29 -5.74
CA THR A 228 5.25 -10.72 -6.00
C THR A 228 4.18 -11.59 -5.33
N GLU A 229 4.04 -12.81 -5.83
CA GLU A 229 3.24 -13.82 -5.15
C GLU A 229 3.89 -14.19 -3.82
N TRP A 230 3.06 -14.36 -2.81
CA TRP A 230 3.49 -14.84 -1.52
C TRP A 230 3.53 -16.37 -1.46
N ASN A 231 4.45 -16.90 -0.70
CA ASN A 231 4.47 -18.29 -0.24
C ASN A 231 5.00 -18.31 1.20
N ILE A 232 4.90 -19.44 1.88
CA ILE A 232 5.23 -19.59 3.31
C ILE A 232 6.69 -19.22 3.69
N ASN A 233 7.59 -19.14 2.71
CA ASN A 233 9.00 -18.78 2.92
C ASN A 233 9.29 -17.31 2.60
N VAL A 234 8.26 -16.51 2.26
CA VAL A 234 8.38 -15.10 1.88
C VAL A 234 7.57 -14.27 2.85
N GLU A 235 8.08 -13.11 3.23
CA GLU A 235 7.38 -12.21 4.15
C GLU A 235 6.03 -11.73 3.59
N PRO A 236 4.93 -11.87 4.36
CA PRO A 236 3.62 -11.40 3.95
C PRO A 236 3.49 -9.88 4.15
N TYR A 237 3.06 -9.15 3.13
CA TYR A 237 2.86 -7.69 3.20
C TYR A 237 1.39 -7.27 3.21
N TYR A 238 0.59 -7.82 2.29
CA TYR A 238 -0.80 -7.42 2.11
C TYR A 238 -1.73 -8.62 2.12
N PRO A 239 -2.71 -8.69 3.06
CA PRO A 239 -3.74 -9.72 3.04
C PRO A 239 -4.59 -9.66 1.77
N ILE A 240 -4.89 -10.81 1.19
CA ILE A 240 -5.82 -10.92 0.04
C ILE A 240 -7.23 -11.15 0.58
N ASN A 241 -7.98 -10.08 0.82
CA ASN A 241 -9.31 -10.11 1.42
C ASN A 241 -10.41 -10.48 0.40
N ASN A 242 -10.27 -11.61 -0.30
CA ASN A 242 -11.34 -12.19 -1.09
C ASN A 242 -12.28 -13.06 -0.22
N GLN A 243 -13.40 -13.50 -0.79
CA GLN A 243 -14.40 -14.27 -0.07
C GLN A 243 -13.82 -15.57 0.53
N LYS A 244 -13.00 -16.30 -0.23
CA LYS A 244 -12.34 -17.54 0.21
C LYS A 244 -11.48 -17.31 1.46
N ASN A 245 -10.62 -16.33 1.40
CA ASN A 245 -9.70 -16.01 2.50
C ASN A 245 -10.41 -15.42 3.70
N ASN A 246 -11.45 -14.61 3.49
CA ASN A 246 -12.26 -14.10 4.59
C ASN A 246 -12.97 -15.22 5.33
N GLN A 247 -13.54 -16.21 4.61
CA GLN A 247 -14.15 -17.40 5.24
C GLN A 247 -13.11 -18.26 5.97
N LEU A 248 -11.89 -18.35 5.45
CA LEU A 248 -10.80 -19.06 6.11
C LEU A 248 -10.35 -18.33 7.37
N TYR A 249 -10.20 -17.00 7.31
CA TYR A 249 -9.85 -16.16 8.45
C TYR A 249 -10.89 -16.29 9.59
N GLU A 250 -12.19 -16.31 9.29
CA GLU A 250 -13.24 -16.49 10.31
C GLU A 250 -13.07 -17.79 11.12
N LYS A 251 -12.55 -18.86 10.51
CA LYS A 251 -12.25 -20.10 11.24
C LYS A 251 -11.11 -19.90 12.24
N TYR A 252 -10.06 -19.20 11.85
CA TYR A 252 -8.95 -18.86 12.75
C TYR A 252 -9.38 -17.89 13.83
N TYR A 253 -10.17 -16.89 13.47
CA TYR A 253 -10.72 -15.93 14.42
C TYR A 253 -11.58 -16.59 15.50
N ALA A 254 -12.37 -17.58 15.13
CA ALA A 254 -13.16 -18.36 16.09
C ALA A 254 -12.29 -19.17 17.08
N LEU A 255 -11.06 -19.57 16.70
CA LEU A 255 -10.09 -20.14 17.64
C LEU A 255 -9.48 -19.03 18.53
N ALA A 256 -9.09 -17.90 17.93
CA ALA A 256 -8.50 -16.78 18.64
C ALA A 256 -9.40 -16.24 19.76
N GLN A 257 -10.72 -16.26 19.57
CA GLN A 257 -11.70 -15.88 20.60
C GLN A 257 -11.72 -16.80 21.83
N LYS A 258 -11.12 -17.99 21.75
CA LYS A 258 -11.03 -18.94 22.86
C LYS A 258 -9.73 -18.80 23.65
N GLU A 259 -8.78 -18.05 23.14
CA GLU A 259 -7.52 -17.78 23.84
C GLU A 259 -7.75 -16.81 25.00
N ASN A 260 -7.33 -17.21 26.21
CA ASN A 260 -7.55 -16.41 27.42
C ASN A 260 -6.46 -15.34 27.60
N ASN A 261 -5.25 -15.61 27.10
CA ASN A 261 -4.06 -14.78 27.36
C ASN A 261 -3.38 -14.27 26.07
N VAL A 262 -3.89 -14.60 24.89
CA VAL A 262 -3.34 -14.14 23.61
C VAL A 262 -4.30 -13.13 22.95
N ILE A 263 -3.74 -12.01 22.55
CA ILE A 263 -4.42 -10.95 21.78
C ILE A 263 -3.80 -10.93 20.40
N PHE A 264 -4.60 -11.15 19.36
CA PHE A 264 -4.15 -11.04 17.98
C PHE A 264 -4.33 -9.61 17.48
N GLY A 265 -3.27 -9.02 16.93
CA GLY A 265 -3.27 -7.64 16.46
C GLY A 265 -2.41 -7.43 15.23
N GLY A 266 -2.39 -6.18 14.73
CA GLY A 266 -1.66 -5.84 13.50
C GLY A 266 -2.28 -6.43 12.24
N ARG A 267 -1.65 -6.15 11.08
CA ARG A 267 -2.17 -6.57 9.76
C ARG A 267 -2.29 -8.08 9.61
N LEU A 268 -1.32 -8.83 10.12
CA LEU A 268 -1.24 -10.28 9.94
C LEU A 268 -2.11 -11.03 10.97
N GLY A 269 -2.10 -10.60 12.22
CA GLY A 269 -2.93 -11.20 13.27
C GLY A 269 -4.43 -10.93 13.08
N SER A 270 -4.80 -9.79 12.49
CA SER A 270 -6.19 -9.44 12.19
C SER A 270 -6.59 -9.71 10.75
N TYR A 271 -5.68 -10.19 9.91
CA TYR A 271 -5.84 -10.41 8.46
C TYR A 271 -6.51 -9.22 7.76
N LYS A 272 -6.04 -7.99 8.07
CA LYS A 272 -6.64 -6.76 7.59
C LYS A 272 -5.58 -5.72 7.28
N TYR A 273 -5.80 -4.97 6.20
CA TYR A 273 -4.93 -3.84 5.89
C TYR A 273 -5.22 -2.65 6.83
N TYR A 274 -4.16 -2.16 7.46
CA TYR A 274 -4.18 -0.93 8.27
C TYR A 274 -3.13 0.05 7.75
N ASP A 275 -3.43 1.34 7.80
CA ASP A 275 -2.44 2.39 7.70
C ASP A 275 -1.59 2.44 8.97
N MET A 276 -0.38 3.04 8.91
CA MET A 276 0.57 3.03 10.03
C MET A 276 0.11 3.80 11.27
N ASP A 277 -0.91 4.62 11.14
CA ASP A 277 -1.49 5.44 12.21
C ASP A 277 -2.63 4.72 12.98
N LYS A 278 -2.92 3.47 12.62
CA LYS A 278 -4.03 2.68 13.20
C LYS A 278 -3.59 1.43 13.96
#